data_119ba068fca0a524ebedc7ea5893e89b
#
_entry.id   119ba068fca0a524ebedc7ea5893e89b
#
_cell.length_a   1.000
_cell.length_b   1.000
_cell.length_c   1.000
_cell.angle_alpha   90.00
_cell.angle_beta   90.00
_cell.angle_gamma   90.00
#
_symmetry.space_group_name_H-M   'P 1'
#
loop_
_entity.id
_entity.type
_entity.pdbx_description
1 polymer ?
#
loop_
_entity_poly.entity_id
_entity_poly.type
_entity_poly.pdbx_seq_one_letter_code
_entity_poly.pdbx_strand_id
1 'polypeptide(L)'
;MKFIDFIRMARIQLFRILAFSDSSLFLPETAIIIAPHPDDEVFGCCGLMQRMLAEGKCVELVIMTGGGKSHSVCCDIDEETLICNRQQLTRNAAAIYGLGE
;
A
#
# COMPACT_ATOMS: atom_id res chain seq x y z
N MET A 1 -0.30 10.89 -32.10
CA MET A 1 -0.96 10.52 -30.84
C MET A 1 -2.32 9.96 -31.17
N LYS A 2 -2.60 8.74 -30.76
CA LYS A 2 -3.91 8.12 -31.05
C LYS A 2 -4.99 8.79 -30.17
N PHE A 3 -6.22 8.88 -30.65
CA PHE A 3 -7.36 9.49 -29.93
C PHE A 3 -7.54 8.91 -28.51
N ILE A 4 -7.26 7.60 -28.35
CA ILE A 4 -7.30 6.90 -27.05
C ILE A 4 -6.24 7.46 -26.08
N ASP A 5 -5.05 7.80 -26.58
CA ASP A 5 -3.98 8.36 -25.74
C ASP A 5 -4.34 9.77 -25.27
N PHE A 6 -5.02 10.55 -26.12
CA PHE A 6 -5.52 11.87 -25.76
C PHE A 6 -6.57 11.80 -24.64
N ILE A 7 -7.55 10.89 -24.76
CA ILE A 7 -8.57 10.68 -23.71
C ILE A 7 -7.92 10.24 -22.40
N ARG A 8 -6.95 9.33 -22.48
CA ARG A 8 -6.20 8.84 -21.32
C ARG A 8 -5.45 9.96 -20.61
N MET A 9 -4.76 10.80 -21.36
CA MET A 9 -4.06 11.96 -20.85
C MET A 9 -5.00 12.99 -20.24
N ALA A 10 -6.12 13.28 -20.89
CA ALA A 10 -7.13 14.21 -20.36
C ALA A 10 -7.71 13.72 -19.02
N ARG A 11 -8.00 12.43 -18.91
CA ARG A 11 -8.48 11.83 -17.65
C ARG A 11 -7.43 11.95 -16.53
N ILE A 12 -6.18 11.64 -16.82
CA ILE A 12 -5.08 11.77 -15.83
C ILE A 12 -4.95 13.23 -15.35
N GLN A 13 -5.01 14.19 -16.27
CA GLN A 13 -4.95 15.61 -15.91
C GLN A 13 -6.15 16.06 -15.08
N LEU A 14 -7.36 15.59 -15.43
CA LEU A 14 -8.56 15.88 -14.66
C LEU A 14 -8.45 15.33 -13.23
N PHE A 15 -8.00 14.08 -13.06
CA PHE A 15 -7.79 13.49 -11.74
C PHE A 15 -6.74 14.26 -10.92
N ARG A 16 -5.66 14.71 -11.56
CA ARG A 16 -4.65 15.54 -10.89
C ARG A 16 -5.22 16.87 -10.39
N ILE A 17 -6.03 17.53 -11.19
CA ILE A 17 -6.69 18.79 -10.82
C ILE A 17 -7.67 18.55 -9.65
N LEU A 18 -8.50 17.52 -9.73
CA LEU A 18 -9.45 17.17 -8.68
C LEU A 18 -8.76 16.75 -7.38
N ALA A 19 -7.64 16.02 -7.48
CA ALA A 19 -6.86 15.62 -6.30
C ALA A 19 -6.15 16.81 -5.63
N PHE A 20 -5.83 17.87 -6.35
CA PHE A 20 -5.20 19.07 -5.79
C PHE A 20 -6.19 20.00 -5.08
N SER A 21 -7.48 19.81 -5.24
CA SER A 21 -8.47 20.75 -4.71
C SER A 21 -8.75 20.59 -3.22
N ASP A 22 -8.25 19.55 -2.58
CA ASP A 22 -8.45 19.33 -1.14
C ASP A 22 -7.11 19.21 -0.40
N SER A 23 -6.55 20.35 -0.01
CA SER A 23 -5.33 20.42 0.79
C SER A 23 -5.56 20.24 2.29
N SER A 24 -6.83 20.16 2.73
CA SER A 24 -7.20 20.00 4.14
C SER A 24 -7.62 18.55 4.44
N LEU A 25 -6.72 17.58 4.18
CA LEU A 25 -6.97 16.22 4.62
C LEU A 25 -6.93 16.19 6.15
N PHE A 26 -8.11 16.10 6.78
CA PHE A 26 -8.19 15.85 8.21
C PHE A 26 -7.70 14.42 8.48
N LEU A 27 -6.56 14.30 9.14
CA LEU A 27 -6.02 13.00 9.52
C LEU A 27 -6.63 12.58 10.87
N PRO A 28 -7.18 11.37 10.98
CA PRO A 28 -7.63 10.83 12.25
C PRO A 28 -6.46 10.61 13.21
N GLU A 29 -6.72 10.50 14.50
CA GLU A 29 -5.69 10.18 15.48
C GLU A 29 -5.19 8.73 15.37
N THR A 30 -6.08 7.83 14.95
CA THR A 30 -5.77 6.41 14.75
C THR A 30 -6.38 5.93 13.44
N ALA A 31 -5.64 5.15 12.67
CA ALA A 31 -6.14 4.47 11.48
C ALA A 31 -5.75 2.99 11.50
N ILE A 32 -6.67 2.16 11.02
CA ILE A 32 -6.42 0.74 10.76
C ILE A 32 -6.39 0.54 9.25
N ILE A 33 -5.29 0.04 8.73
CA ILE A 33 -5.12 -0.29 7.32
C ILE A 33 -5.26 -1.79 7.16
N ILE A 34 -6.21 -2.21 6.36
CA ILE A 34 -6.47 -3.63 6.07
C ILE A 34 -6.02 -3.90 4.64
N ALA A 35 -4.98 -4.71 4.49
CA ALA A 35 -4.44 -5.12 3.21
C ALA A 35 -4.82 -6.58 2.92
N PRO A 36 -5.42 -6.88 1.76
CA PRO A 36 -5.75 -8.25 1.38
C PRO A 36 -4.52 -9.15 1.30
N HIS A 37 -3.44 -8.63 0.76
CA HIS A 37 -2.18 -9.36 0.56
C HIS A 37 -1.00 -8.50 1.00
N PRO A 38 0.16 -9.11 1.31
CA PRO A 38 1.41 -8.37 1.48
C PRO A 38 1.72 -7.50 0.26
N ASP A 39 2.19 -6.28 0.46
CA ASP A 39 2.49 -5.21 -0.49
C ASP A 39 1.32 -4.27 -0.81
N ASP A 40 0.06 -4.67 -0.66
CA ASP A 40 -1.09 -3.81 -0.95
C ASP A 40 -1.10 -2.54 -0.10
N GLU A 41 -0.63 -2.61 1.15
CA GLU A 41 -0.48 -1.47 2.05
C GLU A 41 0.50 -0.43 1.50
N VAL A 42 1.58 -0.88 0.89
CA VAL A 42 2.61 -0.02 0.30
C VAL A 42 2.07 0.68 -0.94
N PHE A 43 1.46 -0.06 -1.84
CA PHE A 43 0.93 0.49 -3.09
C PHE A 43 -0.30 1.38 -2.88
N GLY A 44 -1.14 1.05 -1.90
CA GLY A 44 -2.39 1.78 -1.64
C GLY A 44 -2.27 2.92 -0.64
N CYS A 45 -1.52 2.73 0.44
CA CYS A 45 -1.60 3.58 1.63
C CYS A 45 -0.26 4.11 2.14
N CYS A 46 0.86 3.88 1.45
CA CYS A 46 2.19 4.27 1.92
C CYS A 46 2.28 5.76 2.27
N GLY A 47 1.78 6.64 1.40
CA GLY A 47 1.81 8.08 1.64
C GLY A 47 0.98 8.52 2.85
N LEU A 48 -0.19 7.90 3.05
CA LEU A 48 -1.04 8.15 4.22
C LEU A 48 -0.36 7.68 5.50
N MET A 49 0.19 6.46 5.51
CA MET A 49 0.92 5.92 6.67
C MET A 49 2.07 6.82 7.07
N GLN A 50 2.93 7.19 6.12
CA GLN A 50 4.08 8.04 6.39
C GLN A 50 3.68 9.41 6.94
N ARG A 51 2.62 10.00 6.41
CA ARG A 51 2.12 11.28 6.88
C ARG A 51 1.56 11.20 8.29
N MET A 52 0.76 10.18 8.57
CA MET A 52 0.21 9.96 9.91
C MET A 52 1.31 9.74 10.95
N LEU A 53 2.28 8.89 10.66
CA LEU A 53 3.40 8.62 11.55
C LEU A 53 4.29 9.85 11.77
N ALA A 54 4.52 10.65 10.74
CA ALA A 54 5.25 11.92 10.85
C ALA A 54 4.55 12.94 11.74
N GLU A 55 3.22 12.90 11.81
CA GLU A 55 2.42 13.75 12.70
C GLU A 55 2.20 13.12 14.10
N GLY A 56 2.87 12.01 14.42
CA GLY A 56 2.78 11.33 15.71
C GLY A 56 1.46 10.58 15.94
N LYS A 57 0.73 10.28 14.86
CA LYS A 57 -0.55 9.56 14.91
C LYS A 57 -0.34 8.05 14.88
N CYS A 58 -1.35 7.30 15.32
CA CYS A 58 -1.27 5.84 15.41
C CYS A 58 -1.76 5.18 14.12
N VAL A 59 -0.99 4.21 13.63
CA VAL A 59 -1.37 3.39 12.48
C VAL A 59 -1.22 1.92 12.84
N GLU A 60 -2.28 1.16 12.63
CA GLU A 60 -2.28 -0.30 12.75
C GLU A 60 -2.42 -0.92 11.36
N LEU A 61 -1.65 -1.97 11.10
CA LEU A 61 -1.64 -2.67 9.82
C LEU A 61 -2.10 -4.11 10.01
N VAL A 62 -3.11 -4.50 9.25
CA VAL A 62 -3.64 -5.88 9.22
C VAL A 62 -3.47 -6.45 7.82
N ILE A 63 -2.71 -7.52 7.69
CA ILE A 63 -2.56 -8.27 6.44
C ILE A 63 -3.48 -9.50 6.52
N MET A 64 -4.42 -9.61 5.59
CA MET A 64 -5.46 -10.65 5.61
C MET A 64 -4.95 -12.03 5.20
N THR A 65 -3.99 -12.10 4.28
CA THR A 65 -3.47 -13.36 3.75
C THR A 65 -1.94 -13.37 3.66
N GLY A 66 -1.36 -14.58 3.62
CA GLY A 66 0.09 -14.73 3.44
C GLY A 66 0.56 -14.57 1.99
N GLY A 67 -0.34 -14.51 1.01
CA GLY A 67 0.00 -14.40 -0.41
C GLY A 67 0.72 -15.63 -0.99
N GLY A 68 0.53 -16.82 -0.40
CA GLY A 68 1.29 -18.04 -0.74
C GLY A 68 1.07 -18.58 -2.15
N LYS A 69 -0.02 -18.19 -2.81
CA LYS A 69 -0.37 -18.68 -4.16
C LYS A 69 0.18 -17.80 -5.30
N SER A 70 0.81 -16.69 -5.01
CA SER A 70 1.24 -15.71 -6.03
C SER A 70 2.32 -16.24 -6.99
N HIS A 71 3.09 -17.25 -6.59
CA HIS A 71 4.16 -17.86 -7.37
C HIS A 71 3.99 -19.36 -7.60
N SER A 72 2.79 -19.88 -7.44
CA SER A 72 2.52 -21.32 -7.55
C SER A 72 2.81 -21.91 -8.94
N VAL A 73 2.88 -21.09 -9.97
CA VAL A 73 3.09 -21.52 -11.36
C VAL A 73 4.51 -21.25 -11.87
N CYS A 74 5.21 -20.26 -11.32
CA CYS A 74 6.49 -19.79 -11.89
C CYS A 74 7.74 -20.20 -11.11
N CYS A 75 7.61 -20.66 -9.87
CA CYS A 75 8.75 -20.90 -8.98
C CYS A 75 8.57 -22.20 -8.20
N ASP A 76 9.66 -22.93 -8.05
CA ASP A 76 9.71 -24.20 -7.32
C ASP A 76 9.90 -23.94 -5.80
N ILE A 77 9.09 -23.01 -5.26
CA ILE A 77 9.09 -22.66 -3.83
C ILE A 77 7.79 -23.18 -3.24
N ASP A 78 7.88 -23.87 -2.11
CA ASP A 78 6.71 -24.32 -1.38
C ASP A 78 5.95 -23.12 -0.79
N GLU A 79 4.63 -23.27 -0.64
CA GLU A 79 3.74 -22.21 -0.20
C GLU A 79 4.10 -21.70 1.21
N GLU A 80 4.47 -22.59 2.12
CA GLU A 80 4.82 -22.24 3.50
C GLU A 80 6.08 -21.37 3.57
N THR A 81 7.12 -21.73 2.83
CA THR A 81 8.35 -20.93 2.73
C THR A 81 8.08 -19.56 2.12
N LEU A 82 7.24 -19.50 1.08
CA LEU A 82 6.86 -18.25 0.45
C LEU A 82 6.10 -17.32 1.42
N ILE A 83 5.14 -17.85 2.17
CA ILE A 83 4.38 -17.10 3.18
C ILE A 83 5.33 -16.55 4.25
N CYS A 84 6.22 -17.39 4.76
CA CYS A 84 7.19 -16.97 5.78
C CYS A 84 8.10 -15.84 5.29
N ASN A 85 8.63 -15.96 4.07
CA ASN A 85 9.46 -14.92 3.47
C ASN A 85 8.69 -13.60 3.29
N ARG A 86 7.45 -13.66 2.83
CA ARG A 86 6.61 -12.47 2.65
C ARG A 86 6.25 -11.80 3.95
N GLN A 87 5.95 -12.57 4.99
CA GLN A 87 5.73 -12.03 6.34
C GLN A 87 6.97 -11.31 6.86
N GLN A 88 8.15 -11.88 6.65
CA GLN A 88 9.40 -11.24 7.08
C GLN A 88 9.66 -9.94 6.31
N LEU A 89 9.43 -9.92 5.00
CA LEU A 89 9.55 -8.70 4.18
C LEU A 89 8.56 -7.62 4.63
N THR A 90 7.33 -8.00 4.95
CA THR A 90 6.31 -7.06 5.46
C THR A 90 6.73 -6.48 6.81
N ARG A 91 7.26 -7.28 7.73
CA ARG A 91 7.79 -6.78 9.01
C ARG A 91 8.96 -5.83 8.82
N ASN A 92 9.87 -6.15 7.91
CA ASN A 92 11.00 -5.29 7.60
C ASN A 92 10.55 -3.94 7.02
N ALA A 93 9.58 -3.96 6.11
CA ALA A 93 8.99 -2.75 5.55
C ALA A 93 8.27 -1.92 6.62
N ALA A 94 7.49 -2.56 7.50
CA ALA A 94 6.81 -1.91 8.61
C ALA A 94 7.80 -1.21 9.56
N ALA A 95 8.91 -1.86 9.88
CA ALA A 95 9.98 -1.26 10.69
C ALA A 95 10.61 -0.02 10.03
N ILE A 96 10.80 -0.04 8.71
CA ILE A 96 11.29 1.13 7.95
C ILE A 96 10.29 2.30 8.01
N TYR A 97 9.00 2.03 8.00
CA TYR A 97 7.97 3.07 8.15
C TYR A 97 7.84 3.59 9.58
N GLY A 98 8.45 2.95 10.56
CA GLY A 98 8.32 3.30 11.97
C GLY A 98 7.11 2.69 12.66
N LEU A 99 6.49 1.68 12.07
CA LEU A 99 5.49 0.85 12.76
C LEU A 99 6.24 -0.05 13.76
N GLY A 100 5.93 0.10 15.05
CA GLY A 100 6.41 -0.81 16.07
C GLY A 100 5.84 -2.23 15.91
N GLU A 101 6.48 -3.20 16.57
CA GLU A 101 5.95 -4.57 16.67
C GLU A 101 4.65 -4.61 17.50
#